data_444670d22e5fc5da926dcfd98520032b
#
_entry.id   444670d22e5fc5da926dcfd98520032b
#
_cell.length_a   1.000
_cell.length_b   1.000
_cell.length_c   1.000
_cell.angle_alpha   90.00
_cell.angle_beta   90.00
_cell.angle_gamma   90.00
#
_symmetry.space_group_name_H-M   'P 1'
#
loop_
_entity.id
_entity.type
_entity.pdbx_description
1 polymer ?
#
loop_
_entity_poly.entity_id
_entity_poly.type
_entity_poly.pdbx_seq_one_letter_code
_entity_poly.pdbx_strand_id
1 'polypeptide(L)'
;MSLTIRLTGTGGAQLVPVFGCLCAACQRARSHDAHRRRPCSAVVKFNEAVTLLDAGIPDLMEQWPAGQFQQFLLTHYHMDHVQGLFPLRWGVGATIPVYGPPDSVGCDDLFTHPGLLDFSHTVEPFVVFELQGLRVTPLPLNHSKLTFGYLLESAHSRVAWLSDTAGLPDKTLKFLLNNQPQVIIIDCSHEPRPQTPRNHCDLNTVRALNLVIGCPRVILTHISHQFDLWLMDNALPSGFEAGYDGMEIVLD
;
A
#
# COMPACT_ATOMS: atom_id res chain seq x y z
N MET A 1 5.26 8.93 21.20
CA MET A 1 5.40 7.66 20.43
C MET A 1 5.09 8.01 18.98
N SER A 2 6.09 8.03 18.10
CA SER A 2 5.87 8.42 16.70
C SER A 2 5.47 7.21 15.84
N LEU A 3 4.50 7.43 14.96
CA LEU A 3 4.15 6.51 13.88
C LEU A 3 4.89 6.96 12.62
N THR A 4 5.73 6.10 12.08
CA THR A 4 6.46 6.38 10.83
C THR A 4 6.04 5.39 9.76
N ILE A 5 5.69 5.89 8.59
CA ILE A 5 5.40 5.08 7.40
C ILE A 5 6.41 5.47 6.32
N ARG A 6 7.20 4.51 5.85
CA ARG A 6 8.11 4.70 4.72
C ARG A 6 7.59 3.91 3.53
N LEU A 7 7.29 4.60 2.44
CA LEU A 7 6.89 3.99 1.18
C LEU A 7 8.10 3.28 0.56
N THR A 8 8.03 1.98 0.36
CA THR A 8 9.10 1.16 -0.21
C THR A 8 8.90 0.88 -1.69
N GLY A 9 7.66 1.05 -2.13
CA GLY A 9 7.25 1.02 -3.51
C GLY A 9 5.97 1.81 -3.70
N THR A 10 5.86 2.53 -4.81
CA THR A 10 4.75 3.43 -5.12
C THR A 10 4.15 3.20 -6.51
N GLY A 11 4.58 2.16 -7.22
CA GLY A 11 4.05 1.73 -8.51
C GLY A 11 3.10 0.54 -8.40
N GLY A 12 2.40 0.24 -9.48
CA GLY A 12 1.60 -0.98 -9.62
C GLY A 12 2.41 -2.14 -10.20
N ALA A 13 1.71 -3.23 -10.59
CA ALA A 13 2.29 -4.45 -11.12
C ALA A 13 3.23 -4.25 -12.33
N GLN A 14 3.00 -3.20 -13.13
CA GLN A 14 3.82 -2.90 -14.32
C GLN A 14 5.17 -2.27 -13.97
N LEU A 15 5.33 -1.75 -12.75
CA LEU A 15 6.49 -0.96 -12.31
C LEU A 15 6.70 0.34 -13.13
N VAL A 16 7.68 1.14 -12.72
CA VAL A 16 8.23 2.21 -13.55
C VAL A 16 9.76 2.14 -13.43
N PRO A 17 10.50 1.92 -14.52
CA PRO A 17 10.09 1.90 -15.92
C PRO A 17 9.42 0.57 -16.35
N VAL A 18 8.39 0.66 -17.18
CA VAL A 18 7.75 -0.50 -17.80
C VAL A 18 8.68 -1.14 -18.83
N PHE A 19 8.71 -2.48 -18.87
CA PHE A 19 9.52 -3.22 -19.82
C PHE A 19 9.17 -2.83 -21.27
N GLY A 20 10.18 -2.47 -22.07
CA GLY A 20 10.03 -2.09 -23.48
C GLY A 20 9.40 -0.71 -23.74
N CYS A 21 8.89 0.00 -22.72
CA CYS A 21 8.27 1.31 -22.90
C CYS A 21 9.33 2.42 -23.09
N LEU A 22 9.13 3.27 -24.11
CA LEU A 22 10.02 4.38 -24.45
C LEU A 22 9.42 5.78 -24.15
N CYS A 23 8.34 5.87 -23.37
CA CYS A 23 7.80 7.18 -22.97
C CYS A 23 8.79 7.94 -22.08
N ALA A 24 8.66 9.26 -22.02
CA ALA A 24 9.60 10.14 -21.30
C ALA A 24 9.71 9.78 -19.80
N ALA A 25 8.61 9.40 -19.13
CA ALA A 25 8.64 8.96 -17.75
C ALA A 25 9.47 7.67 -17.56
N CYS A 26 9.29 6.66 -18.43
CA CYS A 26 10.08 5.43 -18.38
C CYS A 26 11.56 5.66 -18.73
N GLN A 27 11.87 6.56 -19.66
CA GLN A 27 13.26 6.92 -19.97
C GLN A 27 13.92 7.64 -18.79
N ARG A 28 13.22 8.60 -18.16
CA ARG A 28 13.66 9.28 -16.95
C ARG A 28 13.96 8.29 -15.82
N ALA A 29 13.06 7.33 -15.59
CA ALA A 29 13.22 6.31 -14.55
C ALA A 29 14.39 5.34 -14.82
N ARG A 30 14.77 5.11 -16.09
CA ARG A 30 15.99 4.34 -16.42
C ARG A 30 17.28 5.10 -16.13
N SER A 31 17.23 6.43 -16.28
CA SER A 31 18.39 7.30 -16.11
C SER A 31 18.59 7.75 -14.65
N HIS A 32 17.51 7.77 -13.85
CA HIS A 32 17.54 8.30 -12.48
C HIS A 32 16.67 7.43 -11.57
N ASP A 33 17.29 6.73 -10.63
CA ASP A 33 16.63 5.80 -9.70
C ASP A 33 15.54 6.46 -8.86
N ALA A 34 15.66 7.75 -8.54
CA ALA A 34 14.64 8.51 -7.82
C ALA A 34 13.28 8.59 -8.52
N HIS A 35 13.20 8.26 -9.81
CA HIS A 35 11.96 8.21 -10.58
C HIS A 35 11.47 6.78 -10.85
N ARG A 36 12.14 5.77 -10.29
CA ARG A 36 11.64 4.39 -10.33
C ARG A 36 10.47 4.24 -9.37
N ARG A 37 9.59 3.30 -9.72
CA ARG A 37 8.50 2.89 -8.85
C ARG A 37 8.48 1.38 -8.76
N ARG A 38 8.70 0.88 -7.57
CA ARG A 38 8.61 -0.52 -7.19
C ARG A 38 7.16 -0.88 -6.88
N PRO A 39 6.81 -2.18 -6.72
CA PRO A 39 5.46 -2.57 -6.33
C PRO A 39 5.02 -1.89 -5.04
N CYS A 40 3.75 -1.46 -5.01
CA CYS A 40 3.16 -0.71 -3.90
C CYS A 40 3.35 -1.43 -2.57
N SER A 41 4.06 -0.80 -1.65
CA SER A 41 4.39 -1.38 -0.34
C SER A 41 4.94 -0.32 0.60
N ALA A 42 4.93 -0.61 1.91
CA ALA A 42 5.48 0.29 2.91
C ALA A 42 6.09 -0.45 4.10
N VAL A 43 6.90 0.25 4.87
CA VAL A 43 7.30 -0.12 6.22
C VAL A 43 6.58 0.76 7.20
N VAL A 44 5.90 0.16 8.15
CA VAL A 44 5.26 0.83 9.28
C VAL A 44 6.12 0.60 10.51
N LYS A 45 6.62 1.68 11.10
CA LYS A 45 7.36 1.65 12.36
C LYS A 45 6.53 2.31 13.46
N PHE A 46 6.34 1.59 14.55
CA PHE A 46 5.70 2.11 15.73
C PHE A 46 6.41 1.59 16.97
N ASN A 47 6.93 2.48 17.81
CA ASN A 47 7.90 2.15 18.85
C ASN A 47 9.11 1.40 18.26
N GLU A 48 9.47 0.23 18.83
CA GLU A 48 10.54 -0.63 18.30
C GLU A 48 10.02 -1.65 17.27
N ALA A 49 8.72 -1.65 16.98
CA ALA A 49 8.12 -2.62 16.08
C ALA A 49 8.16 -2.16 14.62
N VAL A 50 8.49 -3.09 13.74
CA VAL A 50 8.52 -2.91 12.29
C VAL A 50 7.56 -3.90 11.65
N THR A 51 6.55 -3.38 10.95
CA THR A 51 5.60 -4.15 10.15
C THR A 51 5.83 -3.87 8.67
N LEU A 52 5.94 -4.90 7.85
CA LEU A 52 5.99 -4.75 6.40
C LEU A 52 4.56 -4.78 5.85
N LEU A 53 4.11 -3.67 5.28
CA LEU A 53 2.80 -3.53 4.66
C LEU A 53 2.95 -3.83 3.18
N ASP A 54 2.36 -4.95 2.77
CA ASP A 54 2.59 -5.64 1.52
C ASP A 54 4.05 -6.09 1.30
N ALA A 55 4.24 -7.04 0.43
CA ALA A 55 5.50 -7.72 0.19
C ALA A 55 5.79 -7.89 -1.32
N GLY A 56 5.41 -6.89 -2.11
CA GLY A 56 5.58 -6.93 -3.56
C GLY A 56 7.01 -6.71 -4.04
N ILE A 57 7.94 -6.36 -3.16
CA ILE A 57 9.33 -6.02 -3.53
C ILE A 57 10.14 -7.29 -3.78
N PRO A 58 10.74 -7.48 -4.98
CA PRO A 58 11.46 -8.72 -5.30
C PRO A 58 12.70 -9.00 -4.43
N ASP A 59 13.40 -7.94 -4.00
CA ASP A 59 14.60 -7.97 -3.16
C ASP A 59 14.30 -7.75 -1.67
N LEU A 60 13.13 -8.18 -1.22
CA LEU A 60 12.64 -7.98 0.14
C LEU A 60 13.63 -8.50 1.19
N MET A 61 14.19 -9.69 1.00
CA MET A 61 15.12 -10.31 1.96
C MET A 61 16.48 -9.59 2.05
N GLU A 62 16.89 -8.91 0.99
CA GLU A 62 18.12 -8.11 0.97
C GLU A 62 17.92 -6.81 1.75
N GLN A 63 16.72 -6.22 1.67
CA GLN A 63 16.39 -4.99 2.36
C GLN A 63 16.06 -5.20 3.83
N TRP A 64 15.44 -6.34 4.17
CA TRP A 64 15.05 -6.71 5.54
C TRP A 64 15.56 -8.11 5.90
N PRO A 65 16.82 -8.22 6.36
CA PRO A 65 17.34 -9.46 6.93
C PRO A 65 16.50 -9.97 8.11
N ALA A 66 16.62 -11.26 8.40
CA ALA A 66 15.89 -11.90 9.49
C ALA A 66 16.05 -11.14 10.83
N GLY A 67 14.96 -10.94 11.54
CA GLY A 67 14.89 -10.24 12.81
C GLY A 67 14.77 -8.72 12.72
N GLN A 68 14.80 -8.11 11.53
CA GLN A 68 14.62 -6.67 11.38
C GLN A 68 13.15 -6.22 11.26
N PHE A 69 12.22 -7.15 11.19
CA PHE A 69 10.79 -6.90 11.23
C PHE A 69 10.08 -8.04 11.96
N GLN A 70 8.85 -7.81 12.43
CA GLN A 70 8.11 -8.75 13.24
C GLN A 70 7.01 -9.49 12.47
N GLN A 71 6.36 -8.82 11.51
CA GLN A 71 5.22 -9.38 10.79
C GLN A 71 4.99 -8.70 9.44
N PHE A 72 4.16 -9.35 8.62
CA PHE A 72 3.55 -8.75 7.43
C PHE A 72 2.10 -8.34 7.70
N LEU A 73 1.67 -7.26 7.05
CA LEU A 73 0.29 -6.83 6.95
C LEU A 73 -0.06 -6.73 5.46
N LEU A 74 -0.83 -7.68 4.94
CA LEU A 74 -1.16 -7.75 3.52
C LEU A 74 -2.51 -7.11 3.23
N THR A 75 -2.58 -6.32 2.17
CA THR A 75 -3.83 -5.76 1.67
C THR A 75 -4.64 -6.80 0.91
N HIS A 76 -3.99 -7.60 0.07
CA HIS A 76 -4.58 -8.67 -0.73
C HIS A 76 -3.49 -9.55 -1.36
N TYR A 77 -3.91 -10.55 -2.15
CA TYR A 77 -3.02 -11.58 -2.68
C TYR A 77 -2.77 -11.49 -4.21
N HIS A 78 -2.72 -10.29 -4.80
CA HIS A 78 -2.14 -10.14 -6.14
C HIS A 78 -0.62 -10.29 -6.08
N MET A 79 -0.02 -10.72 -7.20
CA MET A 79 1.41 -11.04 -7.24
C MET A 79 2.29 -9.86 -6.84
N ASP A 80 1.98 -8.67 -7.27
CA ASP A 80 2.72 -7.45 -6.95
C ASP A 80 2.60 -7.00 -5.48
N HIS A 81 1.80 -7.69 -4.67
CA HIS A 81 1.70 -7.50 -3.22
C HIS A 81 2.31 -8.66 -2.40
N VAL A 82 2.63 -9.79 -3.03
CA VAL A 82 3.10 -11.00 -2.32
C VAL A 82 4.36 -11.65 -2.89
N GLN A 83 4.87 -11.23 -4.06
CA GLN A 83 5.97 -11.94 -4.73
C GLN A 83 7.26 -12.03 -3.88
N GLY A 84 7.54 -11.06 -3.02
CA GLY A 84 8.69 -11.07 -2.12
C GLY A 84 8.58 -12.08 -0.98
N LEU A 85 7.39 -12.68 -0.74
CA LEU A 85 7.19 -13.75 0.24
C LEU A 85 7.69 -15.10 -0.26
N PHE A 86 7.74 -15.32 -1.58
CA PHE A 86 8.04 -16.64 -2.15
C PHE A 86 9.38 -17.21 -1.71
N PRO A 87 10.49 -16.46 -1.69
CA PRO A 87 11.76 -16.97 -1.19
C PRO A 87 11.78 -17.31 0.29
N LEU A 88 10.97 -16.62 1.11
CA LEU A 88 10.90 -16.85 2.57
C LEU A 88 10.37 -18.23 2.94
N ARG A 89 9.67 -18.90 2.03
CA ARG A 89 9.20 -20.29 2.23
C ARG A 89 10.32 -21.28 2.49
N TRP A 90 11.54 -21.02 2.02
CA TRP A 90 12.73 -21.83 2.26
C TRP A 90 13.67 -21.23 3.29
N GLY A 91 13.22 -20.20 3.99
CA GLY A 91 13.98 -19.57 5.06
C GLY A 91 14.20 -20.49 6.26
N VAL A 92 15.15 -20.12 7.12
CA VAL A 92 15.46 -20.82 8.35
C VAL A 92 15.31 -19.84 9.52
N GLY A 93 14.57 -20.20 10.55
CA GLY A 93 14.38 -19.33 11.72
C GLY A 93 12.98 -19.41 12.31
N ALA A 94 12.61 -18.33 13.01
CA ALA A 94 11.28 -18.22 13.61
C ALA A 94 10.18 -18.00 12.56
N THR A 95 8.98 -18.46 12.90
CA THR A 95 7.77 -18.22 12.11
C THR A 95 7.46 -16.73 12.06
N ILE A 96 7.05 -16.24 10.90
CA ILE A 96 6.71 -14.83 10.64
C ILE A 96 5.19 -14.71 10.48
N PRO A 97 4.48 -14.03 11.38
CA PRO A 97 3.05 -13.78 11.25
C PRO A 97 2.71 -12.97 9.99
N VAL A 98 1.69 -13.42 9.26
CA VAL A 98 1.15 -12.73 8.09
C VAL A 98 -0.32 -12.40 8.35
N TYR A 99 -0.60 -11.15 8.66
CA TYR A 99 -1.96 -10.63 8.81
C TYR A 99 -2.53 -10.26 7.45
N GLY A 100 -3.75 -10.67 7.14
CA GLY A 100 -4.36 -10.35 5.84
C GLY A 100 -5.82 -10.76 5.71
N PRO A 101 -6.45 -10.45 4.57
CA PRO A 101 -7.83 -10.83 4.30
C PRO A 101 -8.04 -12.35 4.34
N PRO A 102 -9.22 -12.84 4.76
CA PRO A 102 -9.56 -14.26 4.75
C PRO A 102 -9.91 -14.74 3.33
N ASP A 103 -8.98 -14.58 2.39
CA ASP A 103 -9.12 -15.03 1.01
C ASP A 103 -8.68 -16.50 0.90
N SER A 104 -9.65 -17.41 0.77
CA SER A 104 -9.39 -18.86 0.69
C SER A 104 -8.70 -19.28 -0.62
N VAL A 105 -8.78 -18.46 -1.67
CA VAL A 105 -8.06 -18.67 -2.93
C VAL A 105 -6.66 -18.08 -2.85
N GLY A 106 -6.56 -16.90 -2.30
CA GLY A 106 -5.35 -16.16 -1.97
C GLY A 106 -4.26 -16.27 -3.03
N CYS A 107 -3.10 -16.78 -2.60
CA CYS A 107 -2.02 -17.24 -3.46
C CYS A 107 -1.72 -18.70 -3.09
N ASP A 108 -2.26 -19.64 -3.87
CA ASP A 108 -2.30 -21.09 -3.60
C ASP A 108 -0.92 -21.66 -3.22
N ASP A 109 0.10 -21.34 -3.98
CA ASP A 109 1.49 -21.77 -3.70
C ASP A 109 2.00 -21.33 -2.32
N LEU A 110 1.66 -20.13 -1.88
CA LEU A 110 2.04 -19.63 -0.55
C LEU A 110 1.30 -20.38 0.56
N PHE A 111 0.02 -20.74 0.34
CA PHE A 111 -0.78 -21.43 1.34
C PHE A 111 -0.47 -22.92 1.43
N THR A 112 -0.18 -23.55 0.29
CA THR A 112 0.18 -24.98 0.24
C THR A 112 1.55 -25.26 0.86
N HIS A 113 2.51 -24.34 0.69
CA HIS A 113 3.88 -24.47 1.19
C HIS A 113 4.35 -23.17 1.84
N PRO A 114 3.81 -22.79 3.02
CA PRO A 114 4.07 -21.47 3.62
C PRO A 114 5.49 -21.32 4.20
N GLY A 115 6.17 -22.41 4.56
CA GLY A 115 7.51 -22.37 5.15
C GLY A 115 7.51 -21.59 6.49
N LEU A 116 8.25 -20.49 6.55
CA LEU A 116 8.29 -19.62 7.74
C LEU A 116 7.04 -18.74 7.91
N LEU A 117 6.18 -18.63 6.88
CA LEU A 117 5.05 -17.72 6.89
C LEU A 117 3.84 -18.33 7.59
N ASP A 118 3.26 -17.62 8.56
CA ASP A 118 2.05 -18.05 9.26
C ASP A 118 0.85 -17.22 8.81
N PHE A 119 0.04 -17.78 7.91
CA PHE A 119 -1.18 -17.18 7.38
C PHE A 119 -2.44 -17.41 8.25
N SER A 120 -2.29 -17.92 9.47
CA SER A 120 -3.43 -18.12 10.37
C SER A 120 -4.04 -16.82 10.91
N HIS A 121 -3.35 -15.69 10.75
CA HIS A 121 -3.76 -14.37 11.25
C HIS A 121 -4.67 -13.63 10.28
N THR A 122 -5.85 -14.18 10.00
CA THR A 122 -6.87 -13.48 9.19
C THR A 122 -7.50 -12.33 9.97
N VAL A 123 -7.77 -11.23 9.28
CA VAL A 123 -8.37 -10.03 9.87
C VAL A 123 -9.81 -9.84 9.39
N GLU A 124 -10.67 -9.25 10.24
CA GLU A 124 -12.07 -9.04 9.96
C GLU A 124 -12.39 -7.57 9.64
N PRO A 125 -13.29 -7.27 8.68
CA PRO A 125 -13.67 -5.91 8.33
C PRO A 125 -14.17 -5.10 9.54
N PHE A 126 -13.59 -3.93 9.74
CA PHE A 126 -13.93 -2.98 10.81
C PHE A 126 -13.70 -3.48 12.25
N VAL A 127 -13.07 -4.64 12.43
CA VAL A 127 -12.69 -5.16 13.74
C VAL A 127 -11.25 -4.73 14.03
N VAL A 128 -11.07 -3.93 15.08
CA VAL A 128 -9.74 -3.45 15.50
C VAL A 128 -8.91 -4.59 16.07
N PHE A 129 -7.67 -4.68 15.65
CA PHE A 129 -6.66 -5.52 16.30
C PHE A 129 -5.38 -4.70 16.56
N GLU A 130 -4.42 -5.27 17.28
CA GLU A 130 -3.21 -4.56 17.65
C GLU A 130 -1.95 -5.23 17.08
N LEU A 131 -1.06 -4.40 16.53
CA LEU A 131 0.30 -4.78 16.15
C LEU A 131 1.28 -4.02 17.05
N GLN A 132 1.78 -4.68 18.11
CA GLN A 132 2.73 -4.13 19.08
C GLN A 132 2.31 -2.76 19.65
N GLY A 133 1.01 -2.61 19.95
CA GLY A 133 0.43 -1.38 20.48
C GLY A 133 -0.08 -0.37 19.43
N LEU A 134 0.18 -0.61 18.15
CA LEU A 134 -0.47 0.11 17.06
C LEU A 134 -1.86 -0.49 16.81
N ARG A 135 -2.91 0.31 16.90
CA ARG A 135 -4.27 -0.12 16.55
C ARG A 135 -4.44 -0.13 15.03
N VAL A 136 -4.96 -1.23 14.51
CA VAL A 136 -5.16 -1.44 13.07
C VAL A 136 -6.60 -1.84 12.82
N THR A 137 -7.27 -1.11 11.93
CA THR A 137 -8.65 -1.43 11.51
C THR A 137 -8.68 -1.76 10.02
N PRO A 138 -9.06 -2.99 9.65
CA PRO A 138 -9.22 -3.36 8.24
C PRO A 138 -10.44 -2.69 7.61
N LEU A 139 -10.25 -2.12 6.42
CA LEU A 139 -11.25 -1.38 5.67
C LEU A 139 -11.48 -2.04 4.31
N PRO A 140 -12.65 -2.64 4.03
CA PRO A 140 -12.95 -3.20 2.72
C PRO A 140 -12.77 -2.19 1.59
N LEU A 141 -12.15 -2.61 0.49
CA LEU A 141 -11.89 -1.81 -0.70
C LEU A 141 -12.56 -2.42 -1.94
N ASN A 142 -12.74 -1.59 -2.99
CA ASN A 142 -13.31 -2.00 -4.27
C ASN A 142 -12.19 -2.47 -5.20
N HIS A 143 -11.97 -3.78 -5.27
CA HIS A 143 -10.95 -4.35 -6.13
C HIS A 143 -11.37 -5.72 -6.69
N SER A 144 -10.59 -6.29 -7.63
CA SER A 144 -10.89 -7.58 -8.26
C SER A 144 -10.64 -8.79 -7.36
N LYS A 145 -9.82 -8.65 -6.32
CA LYS A 145 -9.65 -9.62 -5.22
C LYS A 145 -10.24 -9.07 -3.93
N LEU A 146 -10.45 -9.95 -2.94
CA LEU A 146 -10.77 -9.53 -1.58
C LEU A 146 -9.63 -8.67 -1.05
N THR A 147 -9.89 -7.37 -0.89
CA THR A 147 -8.86 -6.37 -0.56
C THR A 147 -9.29 -5.55 0.64
N PHE A 148 -8.37 -5.37 1.57
CA PHE A 148 -8.52 -4.45 2.70
C PHE A 148 -7.45 -3.35 2.64
N GLY A 149 -7.90 -2.10 2.80
CA GLY A 149 -7.05 -1.05 3.32
C GLY A 149 -6.99 -1.11 4.84
N TYR A 150 -6.23 -0.21 5.44
CA TYR A 150 -6.05 -0.18 6.90
C TYR A 150 -6.07 1.23 7.43
N LEU A 151 -6.84 1.46 8.51
CA LEU A 151 -6.62 2.62 9.37
C LEU A 151 -5.60 2.23 10.43
N LEU A 152 -4.46 2.92 10.43
CA LEU A 152 -3.38 2.77 11.40
C LEU A 152 -3.49 3.89 12.42
N GLU A 153 -3.65 3.55 13.71
CA GLU A 153 -3.91 4.53 14.76
C GLU A 153 -2.92 4.41 15.91
N SER A 154 -2.24 5.49 16.21
CA SER A 154 -1.55 5.70 17.49
C SER A 154 -2.45 6.50 18.46
N ALA A 155 -1.93 6.89 19.62
CA ALA A 155 -2.68 7.72 20.57
C ALA A 155 -3.09 9.08 19.98
N HIS A 156 -2.33 9.63 19.03
CA HIS A 156 -2.51 11.00 18.52
C HIS A 156 -2.60 11.08 17.00
N SER A 157 -2.33 9.98 16.30
CA SER A 157 -2.20 10.00 14.84
C SER A 157 -3.00 8.90 14.17
N ARG A 158 -3.61 9.23 13.03
CA ARG A 158 -4.36 8.30 12.17
C ARG A 158 -3.93 8.43 10.74
N VAL A 159 -3.56 7.31 10.14
CA VAL A 159 -3.22 7.21 8.72
C VAL A 159 -4.07 6.13 8.07
N ALA A 160 -4.73 6.46 6.97
CA ALA A 160 -5.45 5.49 6.16
C ALA A 160 -4.58 5.05 4.97
N TRP A 161 -4.30 3.75 4.88
CA TRP A 161 -3.70 3.10 3.71
C TRP A 161 -4.80 2.46 2.88
N LEU A 162 -5.01 2.94 1.65
CA LEU A 162 -6.15 2.58 0.80
C LEU A 162 -5.67 2.14 -0.60
N SER A 163 -5.00 1.00 -0.67
CA SER A 163 -4.51 0.40 -1.93
C SER A 163 -4.68 -1.13 -1.90
N ASP A 164 -5.20 -1.76 -2.97
CA ASP A 164 -5.66 -1.18 -4.23
C ASP A 164 -7.16 -0.94 -4.22
N THR A 165 -7.60 0.08 -4.95
CA THR A 165 -9.03 0.37 -4.95
C THR A 165 -9.52 1.17 -6.16
N ALA A 166 -10.75 0.89 -6.61
CA ALA A 166 -11.49 1.70 -7.59
C ALA A 166 -12.60 2.50 -6.89
N GLY A 167 -12.21 3.47 -6.06
CA GLY A 167 -13.11 4.18 -5.18
C GLY A 167 -13.30 3.47 -3.83
N LEU A 168 -14.22 3.94 -3.00
CA LEU A 168 -14.46 3.39 -1.66
C LEU A 168 -15.88 2.85 -1.52
N PRO A 169 -16.09 1.67 -0.88
CA PRO A 169 -17.40 1.26 -0.45
C PRO A 169 -18.02 2.26 0.55
N ASP A 170 -19.33 2.41 0.52
CA ASP A 170 -20.05 3.35 1.40
C ASP A 170 -19.73 3.18 2.89
N LYS A 171 -19.57 1.93 3.35
CA LYS A 171 -19.22 1.64 4.74
C LYS A 171 -17.82 2.14 5.08
N THR A 172 -16.86 1.93 4.20
CA THR A 172 -15.48 2.43 4.36
C THR A 172 -15.44 3.96 4.33
N LEU A 173 -16.15 4.58 3.40
CA LEU A 173 -16.25 6.04 3.34
C LEU A 173 -16.85 6.61 4.64
N LYS A 174 -17.97 6.06 5.14
CA LYS A 174 -18.57 6.45 6.43
C LYS A 174 -17.62 6.25 7.60
N PHE A 175 -16.87 5.17 7.61
CA PHE A 175 -15.88 4.90 8.65
C PHE A 175 -14.79 5.97 8.68
N LEU A 176 -14.24 6.35 7.52
CA LEU A 176 -13.22 7.40 7.40
C LEU A 176 -13.75 8.78 7.80
N LEU A 177 -15.00 9.10 7.46
CA LEU A 177 -15.67 10.33 7.89
C LEU A 177 -15.76 10.44 9.42
N ASN A 178 -16.04 9.33 10.10
CA ASN A 178 -16.15 9.30 11.57
C ASN A 178 -14.79 9.30 12.28
N ASN A 179 -13.73 8.79 11.62
CA ASN A 179 -12.41 8.63 12.22
C ASN A 179 -11.37 9.67 11.76
N GLN A 180 -11.66 10.44 10.73
CA GLN A 180 -10.88 11.58 10.22
C GLN A 180 -9.35 11.39 10.24
N PRO A 181 -8.77 10.64 9.31
CA PRO A 181 -7.31 10.48 9.24
C PRO A 181 -6.62 11.80 8.92
N GLN A 182 -5.44 12.04 9.51
CA GLN A 182 -4.59 13.18 9.17
C GLN A 182 -3.87 13.01 7.84
N VAL A 183 -3.62 11.75 7.45
CA VAL A 183 -3.01 11.40 6.16
C VAL A 183 -3.79 10.25 5.53
N ILE A 184 -4.06 10.36 4.26
CA ILE A 184 -4.55 9.26 3.42
C ILE A 184 -3.46 8.93 2.40
N ILE A 185 -3.06 7.65 2.33
CA ILE A 185 -2.21 7.09 1.27
C ILE A 185 -3.14 6.22 0.42
N ILE A 186 -3.36 6.60 -0.84
CA ILE A 186 -4.42 6.00 -1.65
C ILE A 186 -3.95 5.66 -3.06
N ASP A 187 -4.46 4.53 -3.58
CA ASP A 187 -4.32 4.16 -4.98
C ASP A 187 -4.78 5.30 -5.91
N CYS A 188 -3.88 5.72 -6.78
CA CYS A 188 -4.16 6.63 -7.89
C CYS A 188 -3.29 6.22 -9.08
N SER A 189 -3.70 5.16 -9.75
CA SER A 189 -2.93 4.59 -10.86
C SER A 189 -2.99 5.44 -12.12
N HIS A 190 -3.99 6.31 -12.25
CA HIS A 190 -4.28 7.00 -13.50
C HIS A 190 -4.38 8.52 -13.34
N GLU A 191 -3.94 9.22 -14.40
CA GLU A 191 -4.25 10.62 -14.64
C GLU A 191 -5.78 10.85 -14.69
N PRO A 192 -6.27 12.11 -14.67
CA PRO A 192 -7.70 12.39 -14.80
C PRO A 192 -8.29 11.76 -16.07
N ARG A 193 -9.31 10.93 -15.93
CA ARG A 193 -9.98 10.23 -17.03
C ARG A 193 -11.44 10.63 -17.17
N PRO A 194 -12.00 10.59 -18.40
CA PRO A 194 -13.43 10.84 -18.61
C PRO A 194 -14.34 9.77 -18.00
N GLN A 195 -13.82 8.54 -17.84
CA GLN A 195 -14.54 7.40 -17.27
C GLN A 195 -13.71 6.82 -16.12
N THR A 196 -14.36 6.52 -15.01
CA THR A 196 -13.73 5.86 -13.84
C THR A 196 -13.14 4.50 -14.23
N PRO A 197 -11.87 4.25 -13.96
CA PRO A 197 -11.25 2.94 -14.22
C PRO A 197 -11.89 1.83 -13.38
N ARG A 198 -11.77 0.56 -13.82
CA ARG A 198 -12.49 -0.57 -13.17
C ARG A 198 -11.86 -1.04 -11.87
N ASN A 199 -10.53 -1.05 -11.76
CA ASN A 199 -9.80 -1.70 -10.65
C ASN A 199 -8.98 -0.73 -9.80
N HIS A 200 -8.74 0.48 -10.30
CA HIS A 200 -7.88 1.48 -9.67
C HIS A 200 -8.49 2.86 -9.80
N CYS A 201 -8.11 3.76 -8.89
CA CYS A 201 -8.53 5.16 -8.99
C CYS A 201 -7.77 5.93 -10.08
N ASP A 202 -8.46 6.93 -10.62
CA ASP A 202 -7.85 8.07 -11.29
C ASP A 202 -7.85 9.29 -10.36
N LEU A 203 -7.14 10.34 -10.74
CA LEU A 203 -7.04 11.56 -9.92
C LEU A 203 -8.41 12.24 -9.69
N ASN A 204 -9.35 12.15 -10.64
CA ASN A 204 -10.69 12.70 -10.46
C ASN A 204 -11.45 11.97 -9.35
N THR A 205 -11.37 10.64 -9.32
CA THR A 205 -11.99 9.81 -8.27
C THR A 205 -11.40 10.13 -6.89
N VAL A 206 -10.06 10.21 -6.77
CA VAL A 206 -9.42 10.52 -5.48
C VAL A 206 -9.78 11.94 -5.01
N ARG A 207 -9.83 12.91 -5.91
CA ARG A 207 -10.28 14.27 -5.57
C ARG A 207 -11.72 14.30 -5.09
N ALA A 208 -12.63 13.60 -5.77
CA ALA A 208 -14.03 13.52 -5.36
C ALA A 208 -14.19 12.88 -3.97
N LEU A 209 -13.46 11.81 -3.69
CA LEU A 209 -13.43 11.17 -2.37
C LEU A 209 -12.92 12.14 -1.29
N ASN A 210 -11.82 12.86 -1.57
CA ASN A 210 -11.26 13.77 -0.58
C ASN A 210 -12.09 15.04 -0.37
N LEU A 211 -12.86 15.48 -1.34
CA LEU A 211 -13.85 16.56 -1.13
C LEU A 211 -14.90 16.18 -0.08
N VAL A 212 -15.22 14.89 0.04
CA VAL A 212 -16.15 14.38 1.05
C VAL A 212 -15.45 14.12 2.37
N ILE A 213 -14.28 13.47 2.36
CA ILE A 213 -13.55 13.07 3.58
C ILE A 213 -12.92 14.29 4.28
N GLY A 214 -12.38 15.24 3.52
CA GLY A 214 -11.74 16.44 4.05
C GLY A 214 -10.37 16.20 4.68
N CYS A 215 -9.65 15.12 4.26
CA CYS A 215 -8.31 14.85 4.78
C CYS A 215 -7.32 15.94 4.33
N PRO A 216 -6.52 16.51 5.26
CA PRO A 216 -5.62 17.62 4.95
C PRO A 216 -4.42 17.21 4.08
N ARG A 217 -4.02 15.93 4.09
CA ARG A 217 -2.88 15.43 3.35
C ARG A 217 -3.20 14.11 2.64
N VAL A 218 -3.14 14.10 1.31
CA VAL A 218 -3.42 12.94 0.47
C VAL A 218 -2.18 12.58 -0.33
N ILE A 219 -1.64 11.39 -0.11
CA ILE A 219 -0.48 10.85 -0.81
C ILE A 219 -0.96 9.81 -1.80
N LEU A 220 -0.66 10.02 -3.06
CA LEU A 220 -1.01 9.13 -4.15
C LEU A 220 0.02 8.01 -4.26
N THR A 221 -0.42 6.77 -4.33
CA THR A 221 0.43 5.58 -4.52
C THR A 221 -0.11 4.72 -5.65
N HIS A 222 0.54 3.60 -5.95
CA HIS A 222 0.20 2.68 -7.04
C HIS A 222 0.22 3.38 -8.41
N ILE A 223 1.14 4.32 -8.61
CA ILE A 223 1.23 5.23 -9.75
C ILE A 223 1.73 4.50 -11.00
N SER A 224 0.99 4.59 -12.11
CA SER A 224 1.42 4.05 -13.41
C SER A 224 2.39 4.97 -14.14
N HIS A 225 3.10 4.44 -15.15
CA HIS A 225 3.99 5.25 -15.98
C HIS A 225 3.24 6.31 -16.83
N GLN A 226 1.97 6.08 -17.15
CA GLN A 226 1.14 7.08 -17.82
C GLN A 226 0.82 8.25 -16.89
N PHE A 227 0.52 7.95 -15.62
CA PHE A 227 0.30 9.01 -14.67
C PHE A 227 1.60 9.77 -14.34
N ASP A 228 2.75 9.07 -14.25
CA ASP A 228 4.06 9.72 -14.13
C ASP A 228 4.38 10.62 -15.32
N LEU A 229 3.99 10.20 -16.53
CA LEU A 229 4.14 11.04 -17.72
C LEU A 229 3.26 12.30 -17.63
N TRP A 230 2.02 12.16 -17.18
CA TRP A 230 1.13 13.29 -16.95
C TRP A 230 1.67 14.26 -15.87
N LEU A 231 2.24 13.73 -14.78
CA LEU A 231 2.82 14.51 -13.68
C LEU A 231 4.08 15.31 -14.10
N MET A 232 4.71 15.00 -15.23
CA MET A 232 5.84 15.79 -15.74
C MET A 232 5.41 17.20 -16.19
N ASP A 233 4.16 17.34 -16.65
CA ASP A 233 3.64 18.58 -17.23
C ASP A 233 2.48 19.20 -16.43
N ASN A 234 2.04 18.53 -15.34
CA ASN A 234 0.86 18.94 -14.60
C ASN A 234 1.10 18.95 -13.08
N ALA A 235 0.59 19.96 -12.42
CA ALA A 235 0.62 20.05 -10.96
C ALA A 235 -0.57 19.33 -10.32
N LEU A 236 -0.33 18.75 -9.14
CA LEU A 236 -1.38 18.20 -8.29
C LEU A 236 -2.14 19.32 -7.57
N PRO A 237 -3.40 19.10 -7.18
CA PRO A 237 -4.15 20.03 -6.34
C PRO A 237 -3.47 20.23 -4.97
N SER A 238 -3.75 21.36 -4.33
CA SER A 238 -3.28 21.61 -2.95
C SER A 238 -3.72 20.49 -2.00
N GLY A 239 -2.83 20.05 -1.13
CA GLY A 239 -3.04 18.94 -0.19
C GLY A 239 -2.81 17.55 -0.79
N PHE A 240 -2.47 17.46 -2.09
CA PHE A 240 -2.14 16.20 -2.77
C PHE A 240 -0.65 16.12 -3.09
N GLU A 241 -0.05 14.97 -2.83
CA GLU A 241 1.36 14.68 -3.13
C GLU A 241 1.47 13.37 -3.91
N ALA A 242 2.33 13.32 -4.92
CA ALA A 242 2.71 12.05 -5.52
C ALA A 242 3.72 11.33 -4.61
N GLY A 243 3.36 10.16 -4.10
CA GLY A 243 4.30 9.33 -3.36
C GLY A 243 5.50 8.95 -4.23
N TYR A 244 6.65 8.71 -3.63
CA TYR A 244 7.86 8.19 -4.28
C TYR A 244 8.53 7.14 -3.38
N ASP A 245 9.28 6.25 -4.00
CA ASP A 245 9.98 5.18 -3.28
C ASP A 245 11.02 5.78 -2.32
N GLY A 246 10.88 5.48 -1.03
CA GLY A 246 11.69 6.06 0.05
C GLY A 246 11.04 7.24 0.77
N MET A 247 9.87 7.72 0.36
CA MET A 247 9.14 8.79 1.06
C MET A 247 8.81 8.38 2.50
N GLU A 248 9.15 9.24 3.46
CA GLU A 248 8.82 9.04 4.87
C GLU A 248 7.70 9.98 5.33
N ILE A 249 6.74 9.43 6.05
CA ILE A 249 5.63 10.13 6.70
C ILE A 249 5.79 9.89 8.21
N VAL A 250 6.12 10.94 8.94
CA VAL A 250 6.31 10.89 10.40
C VAL A 250 5.15 11.64 11.06
N LEU A 251 4.54 11.00 12.03
CA LEU A 251 3.41 11.52 12.81
C LEU A 251 3.70 11.30 14.30
N ASP A 252 3.58 12.36 15.07
CA ASP A 252 3.83 12.38 16.52
C ASP A 252 2.58 12.06 17.35
#